data_0b7213b761c34794be9f0ea365d38d9a
#
_entry.id   0b7213b761c34794be9f0ea365d38d9a
#
_cell.length_a   1.000
_cell.length_b   1.000
_cell.length_c   1.000
_cell.angle_alpha   90.00
_cell.angle_beta   90.00
_cell.angle_gamma   90.00
#
_symmetry.space_group_name_H-M   'P 1'
#
loop_
_entity.id
_entity.type
_entity.pdbx_description
1 polymer ?
#
loop_
_entity_poly.entity_id
_entity_poly.type
_entity_poly.pdbx_seq_one_letter_code
_entity_poly.pdbx_strand_id
1 'polypeptide(L)'
;MGPKDFKSKTAYGVGDDWPVTYDEIKPYYDKVDRLIGVYGSMEGLENDPDGIFLPPPKPRLGELFVKKAATGLGIKVIAGRGSILTAPLPGNSERKECFYCGQCNRSCKIYGDFSSSSCLVIPAIKTGNLKVVTGAIVREILTDKEGQANGVSYINKDDMQEYRVNAKTVILAASTCESARILLNSKSDKHPNGLANSSNVVGKYLHDSTQGGGAAILPQLFDRKRFNEDGVGSLHLYAPWWLDNKKLPFSRGYHLEIFGGMFMPGYGGYFGFEGAVVPFLNGYLPGRDGKMKPGGGYGLSLKDDYRRFYGSMVGFGCHGASTAREDNYCEIDPTVVDKYGIPVLRFRYKWSSDDVAQAKHMQETSQAILKQLGGIPLIQPAGPETNYGLDKPGKGIHEVGTVRMGNDAKKAPLNNWGQAHDCKNLFVTDGSVFTQQSEKNPTWTILALAMRTAEYLIDQRKKQNV
;
A
#
# COMPACT_ATOMS: atom_id res chain seq x y z
N MET A 1 5.92 9.95 -1.02
CA MET A 1 7.13 9.89 -1.88
C MET A 1 7.92 11.20 -1.73
N GLY A 2 9.24 11.18 -1.91
CA GLY A 2 10.11 12.34 -1.84
C GLY A 2 10.70 12.74 -3.20
N PRO A 3 11.52 13.81 -3.26
CA PRO A 3 12.04 14.34 -4.52
C PRO A 3 12.75 13.33 -5.43
N LYS A 4 13.56 12.44 -4.86
CA LYS A 4 14.29 11.40 -5.63
C LYS A 4 13.38 10.32 -6.21
N ASP A 5 12.21 10.07 -5.59
CA ASP A 5 11.25 9.07 -6.07
C ASP A 5 10.59 9.50 -7.40
N PHE A 6 10.41 10.83 -7.61
CA PHE A 6 9.93 11.39 -8.87
C PHE A 6 11.02 11.47 -9.95
N LYS A 7 12.28 11.26 -9.59
CA LYS A 7 13.46 11.36 -10.43
C LYS A 7 14.28 10.06 -10.43
N SER A 8 13.61 8.92 -10.52
CA SER A 8 14.22 7.59 -10.38
C SER A 8 15.36 7.36 -11.38
N LYS A 9 15.13 7.68 -12.65
CA LYS A 9 16.16 7.55 -13.70
C LYS A 9 17.35 8.47 -13.44
N THR A 10 17.06 9.72 -13.10
CA THR A 10 18.11 10.73 -12.84
C THR A 10 18.88 10.42 -11.55
N ALA A 11 18.17 10.00 -10.47
CA ALA A 11 18.79 9.79 -9.15
C ALA A 11 19.52 8.44 -9.03
N TYR A 12 18.97 7.39 -9.61
CA TYR A 12 19.43 6.00 -9.40
C TYR A 12 19.84 5.28 -10.69
N GLY A 13 19.65 5.88 -11.87
CA GLY A 13 19.99 5.28 -13.17
C GLY A 13 18.99 4.23 -13.66
N VAL A 14 17.91 3.95 -12.93
CA VAL A 14 16.93 2.90 -13.23
C VAL A 14 15.50 3.43 -13.31
N GLY A 15 14.65 2.70 -14.04
CA GLY A 15 13.26 3.11 -14.28
C GLY A 15 13.17 4.37 -15.14
N ASP A 16 12.11 5.14 -14.94
CA ASP A 16 11.86 6.41 -15.62
C ASP A 16 11.58 7.53 -14.60
N ASP A 17 11.89 8.76 -14.97
CA ASP A 17 11.44 9.94 -14.22
C ASP A 17 9.93 10.13 -14.44
N TRP A 18 9.26 10.59 -13.41
CA TRP A 18 7.84 10.96 -13.51
C TRP A 18 7.66 12.21 -14.40
N PRO A 19 6.52 12.35 -15.09
CA PRO A 19 6.19 13.56 -15.83
C PRO A 19 5.79 14.75 -14.94
N VAL A 20 5.88 14.57 -13.63
CA VAL A 20 5.62 15.56 -12.58
C VAL A 20 6.76 15.56 -11.57
N THR A 21 6.98 16.69 -10.93
CA THR A 21 7.99 16.86 -9.88
C THR A 21 7.39 16.74 -8.49
N TYR A 22 8.23 16.52 -7.48
CA TYR A 22 7.81 16.57 -6.09
C TYR A 22 7.18 17.92 -5.72
N ASP A 23 7.78 19.04 -6.18
CA ASP A 23 7.30 20.38 -5.87
C ASP A 23 5.88 20.66 -6.42
N GLU A 24 5.54 20.07 -7.58
CA GLU A 24 4.19 20.15 -8.12
C GLU A 24 3.17 19.32 -7.32
N ILE A 25 3.60 18.24 -6.67
CA ILE A 25 2.73 17.35 -5.89
C ILE A 25 2.67 17.73 -4.41
N LYS A 26 3.72 18.34 -3.86
CA LYS A 26 3.80 18.72 -2.44
C LYS A 26 2.55 19.47 -1.91
N PRO A 27 2.02 20.50 -2.60
CA PRO A 27 0.80 21.17 -2.14
C PRO A 27 -0.41 20.23 -1.97
N TYR A 28 -0.46 19.16 -2.75
CA TYR A 28 -1.53 18.15 -2.67
C TYR A 28 -1.29 17.16 -1.53
N TYR A 29 -0.03 16.81 -1.22
CA TYR A 29 0.28 16.10 0.02
C TYR A 29 -0.18 16.90 1.24
N ASP A 30 0.12 18.20 1.30
CA ASP A 30 -0.28 19.07 2.40
C ASP A 30 -1.82 19.18 2.54
N LYS A 31 -2.56 19.18 1.40
CA LYS A 31 -4.03 19.13 1.41
C LYS A 31 -4.56 17.79 1.92
N VAL A 32 -3.95 16.68 1.50
CA VAL A 32 -4.31 15.34 1.95
C VAL A 32 -4.05 15.20 3.45
N ASP A 33 -2.91 15.66 3.96
CA ASP A 33 -2.57 15.62 5.39
C ASP A 33 -3.64 16.26 6.26
N ARG A 34 -4.09 17.47 5.85
CA ARG A 34 -5.17 18.18 6.53
C ARG A 34 -6.53 17.48 6.40
N LEU A 35 -6.80 16.88 5.24
CA LEU A 35 -8.10 16.25 4.96
C LEU A 35 -8.28 14.95 5.75
N ILE A 36 -7.25 14.10 5.78
CA ILE A 36 -7.35 12.78 6.40
C ILE A 36 -6.79 12.71 7.82
N GLY A 37 -6.01 13.73 8.24
CA GLY A 37 -5.36 13.78 9.55
C GLY A 37 -4.24 12.73 9.66
N VAL A 38 -3.03 13.14 9.28
CA VAL A 38 -1.85 12.26 9.34
C VAL A 38 -1.03 12.62 10.58
N TYR A 39 -0.70 11.62 11.40
CA TYR A 39 0.28 11.82 12.47
C TYR A 39 1.70 11.53 11.99
N GLY A 40 2.68 12.15 12.63
CA GLY A 40 4.09 11.98 12.32
C GLY A 40 4.99 12.92 13.09
N SER A 41 6.29 12.87 12.81
CA SER A 41 7.30 13.80 13.35
C SER A 41 8.03 14.54 12.25
N MET A 42 8.50 15.76 12.59
CA MET A 42 9.30 16.57 11.70
C MET A 42 10.76 16.13 11.80
N GLU A 43 11.30 15.54 10.76
CA GLU A 43 12.63 14.89 10.78
C GLU A 43 13.65 15.53 9.84
N GLY A 44 13.19 16.38 8.91
CA GLY A 44 14.04 17.08 7.94
C GLY A 44 14.75 16.15 6.94
N LEU A 45 14.13 15.02 6.59
CA LEU A 45 14.72 14.04 5.68
C LEU A 45 14.51 14.45 4.23
N GLU A 46 15.59 14.42 3.42
CA GLU A 46 15.56 14.85 2.02
C GLU A 46 14.54 14.06 1.17
N ASN A 47 14.54 12.74 1.25
CA ASN A 47 13.66 11.90 0.42
C ASN A 47 12.47 11.28 1.18
N ASP A 48 12.25 11.71 2.43
CA ASP A 48 11.05 11.47 3.20
C ASP A 48 10.61 12.78 3.87
N PRO A 49 10.23 13.79 3.06
CA PRO A 49 10.02 15.15 3.50
C PRO A 49 8.94 15.28 4.55
N ASP A 50 9.05 16.31 5.36
CA ASP A 50 8.05 16.64 6.36
C ASP A 50 6.75 17.12 5.74
N GLY A 51 5.64 16.69 6.35
CA GLY A 51 4.27 17.06 6.00
C GLY A 51 3.60 17.89 7.09
N ILE A 52 2.27 17.91 7.10
CA ILE A 52 1.45 18.59 8.11
C ILE A 52 0.89 17.53 9.05
N PHE A 53 1.59 17.34 10.16
CA PHE A 53 1.33 16.20 11.03
C PHE A 53 0.54 16.56 12.30
N LEU A 54 -0.34 15.65 12.70
CA LEU A 54 -0.82 15.52 14.08
C LEU A 54 0.30 14.93 14.95
N PRO A 55 0.26 15.10 16.27
CA PRO A 55 1.23 14.51 17.18
C PRO A 55 1.35 12.99 16.98
N PRO A 56 2.55 12.40 16.92
CA PRO A 56 2.69 10.95 16.77
C PRO A 56 2.28 10.23 18.06
N PRO A 57 1.77 8.99 17.97
CA PRO A 57 1.49 8.17 19.15
C PRO A 57 2.79 7.80 19.86
N LYS A 58 2.72 7.59 21.17
CA LYS A 58 3.87 7.12 21.96
C LYS A 58 4.23 5.68 21.56
N PRO A 59 5.52 5.34 21.38
CA PRO A 59 5.93 3.98 21.08
C PRO A 59 5.54 3.01 22.20
N ARG A 60 5.17 1.79 21.83
CA ARG A 60 4.92 0.69 22.76
C ARG A 60 6.23 0.11 23.26
N LEU A 61 6.19 -0.59 24.39
CA LEU A 61 7.41 -1.15 25.01
C LEU A 61 8.14 -2.11 24.05
N GLY A 62 7.42 -3.00 23.37
CA GLY A 62 8.01 -3.90 22.38
C GLY A 62 8.72 -3.17 21.23
N GLU A 63 8.09 -2.10 20.75
CA GLU A 63 8.65 -1.25 19.69
C GLU A 63 9.92 -0.51 20.14
N LEU A 64 9.98 -0.10 21.42
CA LEU A 64 11.19 0.52 21.99
C LEU A 64 12.36 -0.46 22.07
N PHE A 65 12.14 -1.75 22.32
CA PHE A 65 13.19 -2.77 22.23
C PHE A 65 13.72 -2.88 20.80
N VAL A 66 12.84 -2.90 19.79
CA VAL A 66 13.25 -2.91 18.37
C VAL A 66 14.01 -1.64 18.02
N LYS A 67 13.52 -0.46 18.45
CA LYS A 67 14.21 0.82 18.24
C LYS A 67 15.64 0.79 18.83
N LYS A 68 15.79 0.31 20.08
CA LYS A 68 17.10 0.19 20.73
C LYS A 68 18.04 -0.72 19.93
N ALA A 69 17.57 -1.89 19.48
CA ALA A 69 18.35 -2.83 18.70
C ALA A 69 18.78 -2.25 17.35
N ALA A 70 17.83 -1.66 16.60
CA ALA A 70 18.10 -1.05 15.31
C ALA A 70 19.08 0.13 15.42
N THR A 71 18.87 1.01 16.41
CA THR A 71 19.78 2.15 16.67
C THR A 71 21.20 1.69 17.02
N GLY A 72 21.34 0.58 17.77
CA GLY A 72 22.63 -0.04 18.07
C GLY A 72 23.36 -0.56 16.82
N LEU A 73 22.66 -0.78 15.73
CA LEU A 73 23.21 -1.15 14.41
C LEU A 73 23.35 0.08 13.47
N GLY A 74 23.18 1.30 13.98
CA GLY A 74 23.28 2.53 13.19
C GLY A 74 22.05 2.82 12.33
N ILE A 75 20.93 2.12 12.54
CA ILE A 75 19.69 2.33 11.80
C ILE A 75 18.87 3.41 12.50
N LYS A 76 18.56 4.51 11.79
CA LYS A 76 17.70 5.59 12.31
C LYS A 76 16.26 5.10 12.43
N VAL A 77 15.64 5.31 13.60
CA VAL A 77 14.23 4.98 13.86
C VAL A 77 13.49 6.23 14.33
N ILE A 78 12.45 6.60 13.61
CA ILE A 78 11.63 7.78 13.82
C ILE A 78 10.17 7.40 14.15
N ALA A 79 9.33 8.39 14.44
CA ALA A 79 7.90 8.13 14.54
C ALA A 79 7.32 7.66 13.20
N GLY A 80 6.43 6.69 13.25
CA GLY A 80 5.65 6.25 12.09
C GLY A 80 4.75 7.37 11.58
N ARG A 81 4.30 7.23 10.33
CA ARG A 81 3.30 8.11 9.71
C ARG A 81 2.05 7.30 9.40
N GLY A 82 0.89 7.81 9.76
CA GLY A 82 -0.36 7.12 9.52
C GLY A 82 -1.57 8.03 9.71
N SER A 83 -2.72 7.62 9.19
CA SER A 83 -3.93 8.42 9.26
C SER A 83 -4.92 7.83 10.27
N ILE A 84 -4.55 7.91 11.55
CA ILE A 84 -5.45 7.70 12.68
C ILE A 84 -5.38 8.97 13.54
N LEU A 85 -6.52 9.54 13.88
CA LEU A 85 -6.56 10.81 14.61
C LEU A 85 -6.01 10.66 16.03
N THR A 86 -4.84 11.21 16.26
CA THR A 86 -4.19 11.32 17.58
C THR A 86 -4.48 12.65 18.29
N ALA A 87 -5.17 13.55 17.59
CA ALA A 87 -5.70 14.81 18.06
C ALA A 87 -6.95 15.16 17.24
N PRO A 88 -7.80 16.11 17.70
CA PRO A 88 -8.95 16.58 16.93
C PRO A 88 -8.54 17.12 15.56
N LEU A 89 -9.30 16.76 14.52
CA LEU A 89 -9.06 17.24 13.16
C LEU A 89 -9.80 18.56 12.94
N PRO A 90 -9.10 19.68 12.69
CA PRO A 90 -9.73 20.96 12.42
C PRO A 90 -10.69 20.87 11.23
N GLY A 91 -11.89 21.42 11.38
CA GLY A 91 -12.90 21.45 10.32
C GLY A 91 -13.69 20.15 10.09
N ASN A 92 -13.41 19.07 10.84
CA ASN A 92 -14.16 17.81 10.74
C ASN A 92 -14.47 17.22 12.12
N SER A 93 -15.54 17.72 12.74
CA SER A 93 -15.99 17.26 14.06
C SER A 93 -16.70 15.90 14.05
N GLU A 94 -16.99 15.30 12.91
CA GLU A 94 -17.59 13.96 12.79
C GLU A 94 -16.57 12.86 13.07
N ARG A 95 -15.31 13.09 12.71
CA ARG A 95 -14.20 12.22 13.02
C ARG A 95 -13.68 12.53 14.43
N LYS A 96 -13.58 11.52 15.28
CA LYS A 96 -13.15 11.68 16.67
C LYS A 96 -11.72 11.16 16.87
N GLU A 97 -11.04 11.74 17.84
CA GLU A 97 -9.73 11.27 18.30
C GLU A 97 -9.78 9.82 18.75
N CYS A 98 -8.76 9.05 18.42
CA CYS A 98 -8.63 7.65 18.80
C CYS A 98 -8.56 7.47 20.32
N PHE A 99 -9.35 6.57 20.85
CA PHE A 99 -9.34 6.17 22.27
C PHE A 99 -8.61 4.83 22.50
N TYR A 100 -7.78 4.40 21.54
CA TYR A 100 -6.85 3.27 21.65
C TYR A 100 -7.50 1.90 21.90
N CYS A 101 -8.66 1.64 21.29
CA CYS A 101 -9.34 0.35 21.45
C CYS A 101 -8.64 -0.82 20.75
N GLY A 102 -7.66 -0.58 19.88
CA GLY A 102 -6.91 -1.61 19.14
C GLY A 102 -7.74 -2.41 18.14
N GLN A 103 -8.91 -1.91 17.70
CA GLN A 103 -9.86 -2.62 16.82
C GLN A 103 -9.94 -2.02 15.41
N CYS A 104 -8.89 -1.38 14.92
CA CYS A 104 -8.89 -0.65 13.63
C CYS A 104 -9.29 -1.54 12.45
N ASN A 105 -8.90 -2.83 12.45
CA ASN A 105 -9.24 -3.80 11.42
C ASN A 105 -10.73 -4.20 11.35
N ARG A 106 -11.56 -3.71 12.28
CA ARG A 106 -12.99 -4.07 12.38
C ARG A 106 -13.92 -2.90 12.13
N SER A 107 -13.48 -1.92 11.34
CA SER A 107 -14.16 -0.63 11.13
C SER A 107 -14.19 0.25 12.37
N CYS A 108 -13.66 1.45 12.26
CA CYS A 108 -13.62 2.41 13.35
C CYS A 108 -14.94 3.16 13.46
N LYS A 109 -15.74 2.88 14.49
CA LYS A 109 -17.07 3.50 14.70
C LYS A 109 -17.03 5.00 14.93
N ILE A 110 -15.89 5.53 15.37
CA ILE A 110 -15.70 6.97 15.59
C ILE A 110 -14.97 7.66 14.45
N TYR A 111 -14.69 6.92 13.36
CA TYR A 111 -13.97 7.42 12.19
C TYR A 111 -12.58 8.02 12.49
N GLY A 112 -11.98 7.67 13.63
CA GLY A 112 -10.61 8.07 13.96
C GLY A 112 -9.59 7.49 12.97
N ASP A 113 -9.76 6.22 12.62
CA ASP A 113 -9.00 5.56 11.56
C ASP A 113 -9.52 5.97 10.17
N PHE A 114 -8.61 6.25 9.25
CA PHE A 114 -8.98 6.64 7.89
C PHE A 114 -9.48 5.44 7.08
N SER A 115 -10.63 5.63 6.46
CA SER A 115 -11.04 4.86 5.30
C SER A 115 -11.75 5.78 4.30
N SER A 116 -11.60 5.53 3.01
CA SER A 116 -12.25 6.35 1.98
C SER A 116 -13.77 6.34 2.13
N SER A 117 -14.37 5.20 2.51
CA SER A 117 -15.82 5.11 2.71
C SER A 117 -16.32 6.02 3.84
N SER A 118 -15.70 5.98 5.02
CA SER A 118 -16.14 6.77 6.17
C SER A 118 -15.72 8.24 6.09
N CYS A 119 -14.52 8.51 5.59
CA CYS A 119 -13.91 9.84 5.66
C CYS A 119 -14.13 10.70 4.41
N LEU A 120 -14.46 10.09 3.25
CA LEU A 120 -14.65 10.79 1.98
C LEU A 120 -16.03 10.53 1.38
N VAL A 121 -16.44 9.26 1.23
CA VAL A 121 -17.70 8.91 0.54
C VAL A 121 -18.93 9.35 1.34
N ILE A 122 -18.99 9.07 2.64
CA ILE A 122 -20.13 9.49 3.49
C ILE A 122 -20.31 11.01 3.49
N PRO A 123 -19.27 11.85 3.71
CA PRO A 123 -19.39 13.29 3.57
C PRO A 123 -19.83 13.72 2.16
N ALA A 124 -19.34 13.08 1.11
CA ALA A 124 -19.73 13.41 -0.26
C ALA A 124 -21.21 13.10 -0.54
N ILE A 125 -21.76 11.98 -0.02
CA ILE A 125 -23.19 11.67 -0.11
C ILE A 125 -24.04 12.77 0.53
N LYS A 126 -23.61 13.29 1.69
CA LYS A 126 -24.32 14.36 2.42
C LYS A 126 -24.45 15.67 1.64
N THR A 127 -23.60 15.89 0.64
CA THR A 127 -23.72 17.06 -0.25
C THR A 127 -24.92 16.97 -1.20
N GLY A 128 -25.54 15.79 -1.35
CA GLY A 128 -26.58 15.51 -2.35
C GLY A 128 -26.08 15.38 -3.80
N ASN A 129 -24.77 15.54 -4.03
CA ASN A 129 -24.17 15.51 -5.37
C ASN A 129 -23.56 14.15 -5.73
N LEU A 130 -23.55 13.18 -4.81
CA LEU A 130 -23.02 11.83 -5.02
C LEU A 130 -24.13 10.78 -4.92
N LYS A 131 -24.26 9.96 -5.96
CA LYS A 131 -25.02 8.72 -5.95
C LYS A 131 -24.06 7.54 -6.02
N VAL A 132 -24.17 6.62 -5.08
CA VAL A 132 -23.39 5.37 -5.05
C VAL A 132 -24.24 4.23 -5.55
N VAL A 133 -23.75 3.47 -6.53
CA VAL A 133 -24.40 2.24 -7.02
C VAL A 133 -23.52 1.08 -6.58
N THR A 134 -24.03 0.24 -5.69
CA THR A 134 -23.36 -0.96 -5.20
C THR A 134 -23.80 -2.19 -5.98
N GLY A 135 -22.99 -3.26 -5.92
CA GLY A 135 -23.29 -4.50 -6.66
C GLY A 135 -23.14 -4.37 -8.18
N ALA A 136 -22.53 -3.29 -8.66
CA ALA A 136 -22.27 -3.02 -10.07
C ALA A 136 -20.83 -3.42 -10.43
N ILE A 137 -20.69 -4.43 -11.27
CA ILE A 137 -19.39 -4.90 -11.77
C ILE A 137 -19.16 -4.26 -13.13
N VAL A 138 -18.34 -3.23 -13.19
CA VAL A 138 -18.06 -2.49 -14.45
C VAL A 138 -17.34 -3.41 -15.42
N ARG A 139 -17.91 -3.54 -16.60
CA ARG A 139 -17.40 -4.37 -17.68
C ARG A 139 -16.48 -3.58 -18.61
N GLU A 140 -16.93 -2.41 -19.06
CA GLU A 140 -16.23 -1.58 -20.01
C GLU A 140 -16.66 -0.12 -19.92
N ILE A 141 -15.85 0.78 -20.46
CA ILE A 141 -16.18 2.16 -20.73
C ILE A 141 -16.70 2.23 -22.16
N LEU A 142 -17.88 2.85 -22.33
CA LEU A 142 -18.52 3.05 -23.62
C LEU A 142 -17.96 4.30 -24.28
N THR A 143 -17.85 4.30 -25.62
CA THR A 143 -17.40 5.45 -26.40
C THR A 143 -18.44 5.86 -27.46
N ASP A 144 -18.42 7.11 -27.82
CA ASP A 144 -19.17 7.64 -28.97
C ASP A 144 -18.44 7.35 -30.31
N LYS A 145 -19.00 7.84 -31.41
CA LYS A 145 -18.46 7.68 -32.77
C LYS A 145 -17.11 8.39 -32.97
N GLU A 146 -16.87 9.41 -32.19
CA GLU A 146 -15.63 10.20 -32.15
C GLU A 146 -14.53 9.53 -31.28
N GLY A 147 -14.88 8.48 -30.53
CA GLY A 147 -13.98 7.75 -29.65
C GLY A 147 -13.84 8.38 -28.26
N GLN A 148 -14.72 9.35 -27.90
CA GLN A 148 -14.74 9.93 -26.56
C GLN A 148 -15.61 9.07 -25.63
N ALA A 149 -15.28 9.04 -24.34
CA ALA A 149 -16.05 8.32 -23.34
C ALA A 149 -17.45 8.90 -23.19
N ASN A 150 -18.48 8.06 -23.22
CA ASN A 150 -19.86 8.48 -23.04
C ASN A 150 -20.62 7.76 -21.93
N GLY A 151 -19.93 6.90 -21.18
CA GLY A 151 -20.50 6.18 -20.04
C GLY A 151 -19.79 4.87 -19.75
N VAL A 152 -20.44 4.02 -18.98
CA VAL A 152 -19.96 2.67 -18.63
C VAL A 152 -21.07 1.65 -18.77
N SER A 153 -20.70 0.41 -19.07
CA SER A 153 -21.54 -0.77 -18.94
C SER A 153 -21.12 -1.54 -17.70
N TYR A 154 -22.09 -2.10 -16.98
CA TYR A 154 -21.83 -2.93 -15.80
C TYR A 154 -22.83 -4.08 -15.67
N ILE A 155 -22.39 -5.17 -15.07
CA ILE A 155 -23.25 -6.29 -14.70
C ILE A 155 -23.71 -6.08 -13.25
N ASN A 156 -25.01 -6.11 -13.03
CA ASN A 156 -25.56 -6.11 -11.68
C ASN A 156 -25.40 -7.54 -11.09
N LYS A 157 -24.76 -7.66 -9.93
CA LYS A 157 -24.45 -8.97 -9.30
C LYS A 157 -25.67 -9.71 -8.78
N ASP A 158 -26.82 -9.03 -8.58
CA ASP A 158 -28.00 -9.62 -7.96
C ASP A 158 -28.94 -10.25 -9.01
N ASP A 159 -29.07 -9.67 -10.20
CA ASP A 159 -29.89 -10.18 -11.30
C ASP A 159 -29.10 -10.65 -12.53
N MET A 160 -27.77 -10.46 -12.52
CA MET A 160 -26.85 -10.83 -13.60
C MET A 160 -27.15 -10.14 -14.95
N GLN A 161 -27.91 -9.02 -14.93
CA GLN A 161 -28.23 -8.25 -16.13
C GLN A 161 -27.23 -7.14 -16.36
N GLU A 162 -27.05 -6.79 -17.64
CA GLU A 162 -26.20 -5.67 -18.05
C GLU A 162 -26.98 -4.36 -18.06
N TYR A 163 -26.38 -3.33 -17.46
CA TYR A 163 -26.92 -1.98 -17.37
C TYR A 163 -25.91 -0.96 -17.88
N ARG A 164 -26.38 0.24 -18.22
CA ARG A 164 -25.56 1.34 -18.71
C ARG A 164 -25.78 2.59 -17.88
N VAL A 165 -24.71 3.35 -17.68
CA VAL A 165 -24.75 4.72 -17.13
C VAL A 165 -24.06 5.64 -18.12
N ASN A 166 -24.79 6.65 -18.61
CA ASN A 166 -24.23 7.65 -19.49
C ASN A 166 -23.56 8.77 -18.68
N ALA A 167 -22.42 9.25 -19.14
CA ALA A 167 -21.65 10.31 -18.51
C ALA A 167 -20.90 11.15 -19.54
N LYS A 168 -20.77 12.46 -19.27
CA LYS A 168 -19.94 13.36 -20.09
C LYS A 168 -18.45 13.19 -19.85
N THR A 169 -18.07 12.73 -18.67
CA THR A 169 -16.69 12.49 -18.25
C THR A 169 -16.64 11.20 -17.45
N VAL A 170 -15.65 10.37 -17.68
CA VAL A 170 -15.41 9.13 -16.91
C VAL A 170 -14.12 9.28 -16.12
N ILE A 171 -14.18 8.95 -14.82
CA ILE A 171 -13.01 8.86 -13.96
C ILE A 171 -12.88 7.40 -13.53
N LEU A 172 -11.82 6.74 -13.97
CA LEU A 172 -11.53 5.36 -13.64
C LEU A 172 -10.63 5.30 -12.40
N ALA A 173 -11.09 4.58 -11.38
CA ALA A 173 -10.40 4.39 -10.10
C ALA A 173 -10.65 2.98 -9.56
N ALA A 174 -10.45 1.97 -10.41
CA ALA A 174 -10.75 0.58 -10.11
C ALA A 174 -9.56 -0.21 -9.56
N SER A 175 -8.49 0.46 -9.15
CA SER A 175 -7.18 -0.06 -8.77
C SER A 175 -6.32 -0.53 -9.95
N THR A 176 -5.04 -0.78 -9.67
CA THR A 176 -4.00 -0.99 -10.68
C THR A 176 -4.35 -2.03 -11.75
N CYS A 177 -4.76 -3.22 -11.33
CA CYS A 177 -5.05 -4.31 -12.27
C CYS A 177 -6.43 -4.16 -12.92
N GLU A 178 -7.46 -3.83 -12.14
CA GLU A 178 -8.82 -3.73 -12.67
C GLU A 178 -9.01 -2.52 -13.59
N SER A 179 -8.30 -1.40 -13.37
CA SER A 179 -8.31 -0.28 -14.31
C SER A 179 -7.72 -0.68 -15.67
N ALA A 180 -6.61 -1.43 -15.69
CA ALA A 180 -6.09 -1.99 -16.94
C ALA A 180 -7.06 -2.97 -17.59
N ARG A 181 -7.71 -3.85 -16.80
CA ARG A 181 -8.70 -4.80 -17.28
C ARG A 181 -9.87 -4.11 -17.96
N ILE A 182 -10.44 -3.10 -17.34
CA ILE A 182 -11.57 -2.33 -17.88
C ILE A 182 -11.15 -1.65 -19.19
N LEU A 183 -9.99 -0.97 -19.22
CA LEU A 183 -9.51 -0.29 -20.43
C LEU A 183 -9.25 -1.26 -21.60
N LEU A 184 -8.62 -2.40 -21.33
CA LEU A 184 -8.33 -3.43 -22.33
C LEU A 184 -9.59 -4.13 -22.86
N ASN A 185 -10.66 -4.21 -22.05
CA ASN A 185 -11.97 -4.72 -22.47
C ASN A 185 -12.80 -3.65 -23.18
N SER A 186 -12.50 -2.34 -23.03
CA SER A 186 -13.22 -1.22 -23.66
C SER A 186 -12.77 -1.03 -25.12
N LYS A 187 -13.22 -1.91 -26.01
CA LYS A 187 -12.86 -1.91 -27.43
C LYS A 187 -13.94 -1.26 -28.28
N SER A 188 -13.50 -0.54 -29.33
CA SER A 188 -14.37 0.03 -30.36
C SER A 188 -13.60 0.18 -31.68
N ASP A 189 -14.27 0.63 -32.73
CA ASP A 189 -13.60 0.87 -34.02
C ASP A 189 -12.45 1.89 -33.91
N LYS A 190 -12.60 2.88 -33.02
CA LYS A 190 -11.55 3.87 -32.75
C LYS A 190 -10.46 3.36 -31.79
N HIS A 191 -10.79 2.40 -30.95
CA HIS A 191 -9.90 1.83 -29.93
C HIS A 191 -9.86 0.30 -30.02
N PRO A 192 -9.34 -0.29 -31.12
CA PRO A 192 -9.39 -1.74 -31.37
C PRO A 192 -8.56 -2.55 -30.36
N ASN A 193 -7.53 -1.94 -29.78
CA ASN A 193 -6.65 -2.55 -28.77
C ASN A 193 -7.02 -2.21 -27.31
N GLY A 194 -8.22 -1.62 -27.10
CA GLY A 194 -8.66 -1.09 -25.81
C GLY A 194 -8.54 0.43 -25.72
N LEU A 195 -9.34 1.02 -24.86
CA LEU A 195 -9.39 2.46 -24.62
C LEU A 195 -8.14 2.95 -23.91
N ALA A 196 -7.68 4.17 -24.19
CA ALA A 196 -6.43 4.74 -23.72
C ALA A 196 -5.17 3.93 -24.11
N ASN A 197 -5.24 3.07 -25.11
CA ASN A 197 -4.18 2.12 -25.44
C ASN A 197 -3.60 2.30 -26.87
N SER A 198 -3.65 3.49 -27.43
CA SER A 198 -2.99 3.81 -28.71
C SER A 198 -1.45 3.61 -28.67
N SER A 199 -0.86 3.71 -27.49
CA SER A 199 0.56 3.43 -27.23
C SER A 199 0.91 1.94 -27.10
N ASN A 200 -0.07 1.04 -26.95
CA ASN A 200 0.10 -0.37 -26.57
C ASN A 200 0.83 -0.57 -25.22
N VAL A 201 0.64 0.38 -24.28
CA VAL A 201 1.31 0.37 -22.96
C VAL A 201 0.36 0.00 -21.83
N VAL A 202 -0.97 0.06 -22.02
CA VAL A 202 -1.93 -0.38 -20.99
C VAL A 202 -1.66 -1.84 -20.60
N GLY A 203 -1.56 -2.10 -19.32
CA GLY A 203 -1.20 -3.38 -18.73
C GLY A 203 0.29 -3.58 -18.48
N LYS A 204 1.18 -2.83 -19.15
CA LYS A 204 2.64 -2.93 -19.00
C LYS A 204 3.16 -2.13 -17.82
N TYR A 205 4.42 -2.38 -17.45
CA TYR A 205 5.10 -1.73 -16.31
C TYR A 205 4.43 -1.99 -14.97
N LEU A 206 3.70 -3.11 -14.85
CA LEU A 206 3.19 -3.57 -13.56
C LEU A 206 4.35 -3.82 -12.61
N HIS A 207 4.33 -3.21 -11.44
CA HIS A 207 5.33 -3.44 -10.41
C HIS A 207 4.72 -3.33 -9.01
N ASP A 208 5.37 -3.97 -8.04
CA ASP A 208 4.94 -4.08 -6.66
C ASP A 208 6.15 -3.85 -5.74
N SER A 209 5.94 -3.62 -4.46
CA SER A 209 7.03 -3.53 -3.48
C SER A 209 7.69 -4.88 -3.28
N THR A 210 9.02 -4.90 -3.22
CA THR A 210 9.73 -6.02 -2.60
C THR A 210 9.41 -6.08 -1.11
N GLN A 211 9.43 -7.27 -0.54
CA GLN A 211 9.06 -7.47 0.85
C GLN A 211 10.11 -8.27 1.59
N GLY A 212 10.15 -8.06 2.91
CA GLY A 212 10.99 -8.80 3.84
C GLY A 212 10.52 -8.53 5.26
N GLY A 213 11.30 -8.96 6.23
CA GLY A 213 10.99 -8.66 7.62
C GLY A 213 11.45 -9.72 8.59
N GLY A 214 11.06 -9.54 9.84
CA GLY A 214 11.37 -10.43 10.92
C GLY A 214 10.39 -10.30 12.07
N ALA A 215 10.25 -11.38 12.83
CA ALA A 215 9.47 -11.39 14.06
C ALA A 215 10.13 -12.26 15.09
N ALA A 216 9.99 -11.89 16.37
CA ALA A 216 10.48 -12.64 17.50
C ALA A 216 9.55 -12.55 18.70
N ILE A 217 9.63 -13.55 19.57
CA ILE A 217 9.10 -13.47 20.93
C ILE A 217 10.23 -12.97 21.82
N LEU A 218 9.95 -11.99 22.66
CA LEU A 218 10.90 -11.41 23.59
C LEU A 218 10.72 -12.01 24.98
N PRO A 219 11.67 -12.83 25.50
CA PRO A 219 11.57 -13.44 26.82
C PRO A 219 11.38 -12.42 27.96
N GLN A 220 11.98 -11.23 27.82
CA GLN A 220 11.83 -10.13 28.76
C GLN A 220 10.42 -9.53 28.86
N LEU A 221 9.53 -9.93 27.94
CA LEU A 221 8.10 -9.54 27.95
C LEU A 221 7.16 -10.67 28.37
N PHE A 222 7.69 -11.85 28.76
CA PHE A 222 6.88 -12.95 29.25
C PHE A 222 6.22 -12.60 30.60
N ASP A 223 5.06 -13.18 30.84
CA ASP A 223 4.30 -13.00 32.08
C ASP A 223 3.95 -11.53 32.39
N ARG A 224 3.98 -10.67 31.39
CA ARG A 224 3.74 -9.26 31.51
C ARG A 224 2.31 -9.00 31.97
N LYS A 225 2.13 -8.06 32.92
CA LYS A 225 0.80 -7.62 33.33
C LYS A 225 0.05 -7.07 32.13
N ARG A 226 -1.18 -7.54 31.94
CA ARG A 226 -2.06 -7.05 30.90
C ARG A 226 -2.61 -5.68 31.26
N PHE A 227 -2.54 -4.78 30.34
CA PHE A 227 -3.15 -3.45 30.42
C PHE A 227 -3.42 -2.97 28.98
N ASN A 228 -4.27 -1.98 28.83
CA ASN A 228 -4.45 -1.34 27.54
C ASN A 228 -3.21 -0.47 27.27
N GLU A 229 -2.42 -0.83 26.26
CA GLU A 229 -1.30 0.01 25.83
C GLU A 229 -1.85 1.18 25.03
N ASP A 230 -1.49 2.38 25.44
CA ASP A 230 -1.81 3.58 24.69
C ASP A 230 -1.18 3.49 23.31
N GLY A 231 -2.01 3.34 22.30
CA GLY A 231 -1.51 3.26 20.94
C GLY A 231 -2.60 3.03 19.92
N VAL A 232 -2.39 3.61 18.77
CA VAL A 232 -3.25 3.42 17.61
C VAL A 232 -3.01 2.04 16.99
N GLY A 233 -3.95 1.55 16.21
CA GLY A 233 -3.84 0.26 15.51
C GLY A 233 -2.97 0.30 14.25
N SER A 234 -1.98 1.18 14.20
CA SER A 234 -1.05 1.36 13.09
C SER A 234 0.39 1.46 13.60
N LEU A 235 1.31 1.88 12.75
CA LEU A 235 2.73 2.02 13.06
C LEU A 235 3.00 3.16 14.03
N HIS A 236 3.74 2.91 15.09
CA HIS A 236 4.25 3.97 15.96
C HIS A 236 5.69 4.33 15.62
N LEU A 237 6.47 3.38 15.13
CA LEU A 237 7.86 3.55 14.76
C LEU A 237 8.14 3.06 13.35
N TYR A 238 9.10 3.71 12.73
CA TYR A 238 9.45 3.53 11.34
C TYR A 238 10.94 3.79 11.16
N ALA A 239 11.62 3.01 10.33
CA ALA A 239 12.99 3.25 9.95
C ALA A 239 13.07 3.58 8.46
N PRO A 240 13.18 4.88 8.09
CA PRO A 240 13.33 5.33 6.69
C PRO A 240 14.78 5.11 6.24
N TRP A 241 15.24 3.88 6.32
CA TRP A 241 16.62 3.54 6.04
C TRP A 241 16.89 3.50 4.54
N TRP A 242 18.16 3.67 4.15
CA TRP A 242 18.63 3.60 2.75
C TRP A 242 18.05 4.68 1.82
N LEU A 243 17.92 5.87 2.32
CA LEU A 243 17.62 7.03 1.48
C LEU A 243 18.73 7.34 0.47
N ASP A 244 19.98 6.89 0.75
CA ASP A 244 21.11 6.90 -0.16
C ASP A 244 21.82 5.53 -0.12
N ASN A 245 21.63 4.73 -1.15
CA ASN A 245 22.10 3.34 -1.23
C ASN A 245 23.20 3.11 -2.27
N LYS A 246 23.94 4.14 -2.68
CA LYS A 246 25.00 4.06 -3.71
C LYS A 246 26.10 3.02 -3.43
N LYS A 247 26.25 2.59 -2.18
CA LYS A 247 27.24 1.59 -1.74
C LYS A 247 26.67 0.18 -1.60
N LEU A 248 25.40 -0.02 -1.93
CA LEU A 248 24.72 -1.30 -1.77
C LEU A 248 24.58 -2.03 -3.12
N PRO A 249 24.41 -3.35 -3.11
CA PRO A 249 24.32 -4.15 -4.33
C PRO A 249 22.96 -4.08 -5.03
N PHE A 250 22.16 -3.08 -4.74
CA PHE A 250 20.85 -2.81 -5.37
C PHE A 250 20.66 -1.29 -5.51
N SER A 251 19.84 -0.88 -6.46
CA SER A 251 19.80 0.52 -6.91
C SER A 251 18.87 1.41 -6.10
N ARG A 252 17.86 0.87 -5.41
CA ARG A 252 16.82 1.64 -4.72
C ARG A 252 16.61 1.15 -3.30
N GLY A 253 16.17 2.04 -2.40
CA GLY A 253 16.10 1.78 -0.98
C GLY A 253 14.89 0.95 -0.53
N TYR A 254 14.85 0.69 0.76
CA TYR A 254 13.72 0.12 1.48
C TYR A 254 13.58 0.75 2.87
N HIS A 255 12.43 0.57 3.48
CA HIS A 255 12.16 1.01 4.86
C HIS A 255 11.77 -0.17 5.74
N LEU A 256 11.71 0.07 7.06
CA LEU A 256 11.20 -0.90 8.04
C LEU A 256 10.01 -0.30 8.78
N GLU A 257 8.92 -1.01 8.79
CA GLU A 257 7.74 -0.74 9.61
C GLU A 257 7.80 -1.59 10.87
N ILE A 258 7.78 -0.96 12.05
CA ILE A 258 8.01 -1.64 13.33
C ILE A 258 6.69 -1.86 14.03
N PHE A 259 6.44 -3.11 14.44
CA PHE A 259 5.21 -3.55 15.09
C PHE A 259 5.51 -4.12 16.47
N GLY A 260 4.68 -3.77 17.44
CA GLY A 260 4.67 -4.35 18.76
C GLY A 260 3.37 -3.98 19.46
N GLY A 261 2.94 -4.76 20.42
CA GLY A 261 1.70 -4.45 21.12
C GLY A 261 1.16 -5.62 21.93
N MET A 262 0.02 -5.40 22.56
CA MET A 262 -0.65 -6.38 23.39
C MET A 262 -1.52 -7.33 22.57
N PHE A 263 -0.89 -8.22 21.82
CA PHE A 263 -1.59 -9.29 21.09
C PHE A 263 -0.88 -10.64 21.31
N MET A 264 -1.64 -11.71 21.05
CA MET A 264 -1.10 -13.06 21.22
C MET A 264 -0.24 -13.45 20.02
N PRO A 265 1.01 -13.88 20.24
CA PRO A 265 1.83 -14.42 19.17
C PRO A 265 1.13 -15.60 18.48
N GLY A 266 0.82 -15.48 17.21
CA GLY A 266 0.33 -16.55 16.38
C GLY A 266 -1.16 -16.89 16.44
N TYR A 267 -1.96 -16.21 17.24
CA TYR A 267 -3.41 -16.35 17.24
C TYR A 267 -4.06 -15.06 16.68
N GLY A 268 -4.20 -14.98 15.36
CA GLY A 268 -4.86 -13.85 14.72
C GLY A 268 -4.09 -12.54 14.84
N GLY A 269 -2.76 -12.61 14.74
CA GLY A 269 -1.90 -11.44 14.70
C GLY A 269 -2.18 -10.58 13.47
N TYR A 270 -1.92 -9.32 13.61
CA TYR A 270 -1.97 -8.31 12.55
C TYR A 270 -1.05 -8.74 11.38
N PHE A 271 -1.46 -8.54 10.13
CA PHE A 271 -0.71 -8.85 8.91
C PHE A 271 -0.48 -10.33 8.58
N GLY A 272 -1.49 -11.20 8.72
CA GLY A 272 -1.38 -12.53 8.14
C GLY A 272 -0.28 -13.40 8.72
N PHE A 273 0.24 -13.07 9.90
CA PHE A 273 0.88 -14.07 10.76
C PHE A 273 -0.20 -15.07 11.21
N GLU A 274 -0.96 -15.50 10.23
CA GLU A 274 -1.98 -16.53 10.29
C GLU A 274 -1.29 -17.88 10.45
N GLY A 275 -0.82 -18.07 11.60
CA GLY A 275 -0.24 -19.33 11.98
C GLY A 275 -0.08 -19.26 13.47
N ALA A 276 -0.49 -20.27 14.17
CA ALA A 276 -0.15 -20.38 15.56
C ALA A 276 1.38 -20.19 15.71
N VAL A 277 1.83 -19.58 16.80
CA VAL A 277 3.25 -19.65 17.23
C VAL A 277 3.80 -21.08 17.11
N VAL A 278 2.92 -22.04 17.30
CA VAL A 278 3.17 -23.47 17.21
C VAL A 278 3.80 -23.92 15.87
N PRO A 279 3.32 -23.53 14.67
CA PRO A 279 4.01 -23.84 13.42
C PRO A 279 5.39 -23.19 13.29
N PHE A 280 5.54 -21.94 13.73
CA PHE A 280 6.82 -21.20 13.61
C PHE A 280 7.91 -21.81 14.52
N LEU A 281 7.53 -22.33 15.66
CA LEU A 281 8.44 -22.98 16.61
C LEU A 281 8.40 -24.51 16.50
N ASN A 282 7.99 -25.07 15.36
CA ASN A 282 7.80 -26.52 15.18
C ASN A 282 6.89 -27.14 16.25
N GLY A 283 5.88 -26.41 16.67
CA GLY A 283 4.95 -26.85 17.71
C GLY A 283 5.42 -26.68 19.14
N TYR A 284 6.57 -26.06 19.37
CA TYR A 284 7.14 -25.93 20.71
C TYR A 284 7.19 -24.47 21.18
N LEU A 285 6.97 -24.27 22.49
CA LEU A 285 7.08 -22.99 23.18
C LEU A 285 8.04 -23.10 24.36
N PRO A 286 8.74 -22.02 24.73
CA PRO A 286 9.62 -22.07 25.91
C PRO A 286 8.80 -22.22 27.20
N GLY A 287 9.05 -23.28 27.97
CA GLY A 287 8.48 -23.50 29.28
C GLY A 287 9.03 -22.54 30.34
N ARG A 288 8.41 -22.52 31.54
CA ARG A 288 8.90 -21.70 32.68
C ARG A 288 10.24 -22.18 33.20
N ASP A 289 10.58 -23.44 32.95
CA ASP A 289 11.87 -24.07 33.24
C ASP A 289 12.94 -23.82 32.17
N GLY A 290 12.62 -23.01 31.16
CA GLY A 290 13.51 -22.74 30.04
C GLY A 290 13.55 -23.83 28.96
N LYS A 291 12.90 -24.97 29.15
CA LYS A 291 12.86 -26.04 28.16
C LYS A 291 11.74 -25.81 27.17
N MET A 292 11.97 -26.20 25.93
CA MET A 292 10.93 -26.18 24.92
C MET A 292 9.89 -27.25 25.20
N LYS A 293 8.62 -26.89 25.20
CA LYS A 293 7.48 -27.81 25.42
C LYS A 293 6.47 -27.65 24.26
N PRO A 294 5.64 -28.67 24.00
CA PRO A 294 4.51 -28.51 23.09
C PRO A 294 3.65 -27.34 23.51
N GLY A 295 3.35 -26.45 22.54
CA GLY A 295 2.52 -25.28 22.75
C GLY A 295 1.08 -25.50 22.30
N GLY A 296 0.19 -24.62 22.70
CA GLY A 296 -1.21 -24.63 22.28
C GLY A 296 -2.07 -25.64 23.03
N GLY A 297 -2.86 -26.43 22.28
CA GLY A 297 -3.87 -27.32 22.86
C GLY A 297 -5.16 -26.57 23.20
N TYR A 298 -5.83 -26.94 24.27
CA TYR A 298 -7.07 -26.32 24.73
C TYR A 298 -7.12 -26.25 26.26
N GLY A 299 -8.12 -25.57 26.81
CA GLY A 299 -8.34 -25.53 28.24
C GLY A 299 -7.28 -24.74 29.01
N LEU A 300 -6.76 -25.29 30.10
CA LEU A 300 -5.83 -24.60 30.99
C LEU A 300 -4.47 -24.30 30.36
N SER A 301 -3.93 -25.24 29.58
CA SER A 301 -2.62 -25.07 28.93
C SER A 301 -2.65 -23.90 27.92
N LEU A 302 -3.69 -23.81 27.09
CA LEU A 302 -3.88 -22.69 26.18
C LEU A 302 -4.03 -21.35 26.94
N LYS A 303 -4.79 -21.36 28.05
CA LYS A 303 -4.95 -20.16 28.87
C LYS A 303 -3.64 -19.71 29.52
N ASP A 304 -2.80 -20.66 29.96
CA ASP A 304 -1.49 -20.34 30.53
C ASP A 304 -0.53 -19.78 29.48
N ASP A 305 -0.45 -20.42 28.32
CA ASP A 305 0.35 -19.92 27.20
C ASP A 305 -0.12 -18.52 26.75
N TYR A 306 -1.44 -18.30 26.65
CA TYR A 306 -2.00 -16.99 26.33
C TYR A 306 -1.65 -15.92 27.40
N ARG A 307 -1.70 -16.27 28.68
CA ARG A 307 -1.31 -15.34 29.75
C ARG A 307 0.16 -14.99 29.70
N ARG A 308 1.00 -15.98 29.40
CA ARG A 308 2.44 -15.83 29.40
C ARG A 308 2.98 -15.06 28.22
N PHE A 309 2.50 -15.36 27.02
CA PHE A 309 3.07 -14.83 25.78
C PHE A 309 2.34 -13.60 25.24
N TYR A 310 1.18 -13.25 25.78
CA TYR A 310 0.42 -12.09 25.33
C TYR A 310 1.23 -10.80 25.43
N GLY A 311 1.43 -10.11 24.31
CA GLY A 311 2.21 -8.87 24.23
C GLY A 311 3.74 -9.09 24.22
N SER A 312 4.23 -10.33 24.04
CA SER A 312 5.67 -10.62 23.96
C SER A 312 6.21 -10.64 22.53
N MET A 313 5.35 -10.60 21.51
CA MET A 313 5.78 -10.58 20.12
C MET A 313 6.12 -9.16 19.67
N VAL A 314 7.22 -9.07 18.94
CA VAL A 314 7.59 -7.89 18.16
C VAL A 314 7.92 -8.32 16.74
N GLY A 315 7.69 -7.40 15.79
CA GLY A 315 7.99 -7.67 14.41
C GLY A 315 8.31 -6.38 13.66
N PHE A 316 8.84 -6.56 12.47
CA PHE A 316 8.99 -5.48 11.50
C PHE A 316 8.85 -6.04 10.10
N GLY A 317 8.20 -5.27 9.25
CA GLY A 317 8.09 -5.50 7.82
C GLY A 317 9.05 -4.57 7.08
N CYS A 318 9.67 -5.08 6.03
CA CYS A 318 10.42 -4.26 5.09
C CYS A 318 9.63 -4.13 3.80
N HIS A 319 9.59 -2.92 3.25
CA HIS A 319 9.07 -2.66 1.92
C HIS A 319 10.13 -1.94 1.11
N GLY A 320 10.38 -2.42 -0.09
CA GLY A 320 11.41 -1.87 -0.96
C GLY A 320 10.87 -1.44 -2.32
N ALA A 321 11.59 -0.55 -2.95
CA ALA A 321 11.25 -0.03 -4.27
C ALA A 321 11.73 -0.99 -5.35
N SER A 322 10.80 -1.64 -6.06
CA SER A 322 11.12 -2.33 -7.31
C SER A 322 11.15 -1.36 -8.49
N THR A 323 11.78 -1.76 -9.59
CA THR A 323 11.84 -0.95 -10.81
C THR A 323 10.74 -1.37 -11.78
N ALA A 324 9.97 -0.40 -12.28
CA ALA A 324 8.99 -0.62 -13.34
C ALA A 324 9.68 -1.10 -14.61
N ARG A 325 9.23 -2.24 -15.15
CA ARG A 325 9.78 -2.88 -16.35
C ARG A 325 8.68 -3.23 -17.32
N GLU A 326 8.94 -3.08 -18.61
CA GLU A 326 7.95 -3.35 -19.66
C GLU A 326 7.58 -4.84 -19.74
N ASP A 327 8.51 -5.73 -19.40
CA ASP A 327 8.32 -7.19 -19.41
C ASP A 327 7.54 -7.73 -18.21
N ASN A 328 7.20 -6.87 -17.23
CA ASN A 328 6.24 -7.14 -16.19
C ASN A 328 4.88 -6.51 -16.55
N TYR A 329 3.89 -7.35 -16.86
CA TYR A 329 2.62 -6.85 -17.39
C TYR A 329 1.43 -7.78 -17.07
N CYS A 330 0.24 -7.24 -17.27
CA CYS A 330 -1.00 -7.99 -17.37
C CYS A 330 -1.66 -7.71 -18.73
N GLU A 331 -2.40 -8.69 -19.21
CA GLU A 331 -3.15 -8.65 -20.47
C GLU A 331 -4.44 -9.45 -20.34
N ILE A 332 -5.39 -9.23 -21.22
CA ILE A 332 -6.64 -10.01 -21.23
C ILE A 332 -6.34 -11.47 -21.59
N ASP A 333 -6.84 -12.41 -20.80
CA ASP A 333 -6.84 -13.81 -21.15
C ASP A 333 -7.84 -14.06 -22.31
N PRO A 334 -7.41 -14.69 -23.42
CA PRO A 334 -8.28 -14.84 -24.59
C PRO A 334 -9.40 -15.88 -24.39
N THR A 335 -9.35 -16.69 -23.35
CA THR A 335 -10.22 -17.85 -23.19
C THR A 335 -10.99 -17.87 -21.87
N VAL A 336 -10.49 -17.18 -20.84
CA VAL A 336 -11.06 -17.26 -19.50
C VAL A 336 -11.90 -16.02 -19.20
N VAL A 337 -13.10 -16.23 -18.72
CA VAL A 337 -13.99 -15.19 -18.21
C VAL A 337 -14.31 -15.46 -16.73
N ASP A 338 -14.66 -14.41 -16.02
CA ASP A 338 -15.15 -14.51 -14.65
C ASP A 338 -16.63 -14.97 -14.60
N LYS A 339 -17.17 -15.09 -13.39
CA LYS A 339 -18.58 -15.50 -13.20
C LYS A 339 -19.61 -14.52 -13.77
N TYR A 340 -19.20 -13.31 -14.17
CA TYR A 340 -20.03 -12.31 -14.81
C TYR A 340 -19.88 -12.28 -16.34
N GLY A 341 -19.11 -13.21 -16.91
CA GLY A 341 -18.83 -13.28 -18.34
C GLY A 341 -17.84 -12.23 -18.83
N ILE A 342 -17.09 -11.58 -17.94
CA ILE A 342 -16.11 -10.56 -18.28
C ILE A 342 -14.73 -11.22 -18.43
N PRO A 343 -13.98 -10.99 -19.53
CA PRO A 343 -12.63 -11.52 -19.70
C PRO A 343 -11.70 -11.09 -18.56
N VAL A 344 -10.91 -12.06 -18.05
CA VAL A 344 -10.00 -11.84 -16.92
C VAL A 344 -8.59 -11.45 -17.37
N LEU A 345 -7.76 -11.02 -16.43
CA LEU A 345 -6.33 -10.78 -16.68
C LEU A 345 -5.52 -12.06 -16.50
N ARG A 346 -4.51 -12.23 -17.33
CA ARG A 346 -3.36 -13.08 -17.06
C ARG A 346 -2.13 -12.22 -16.85
N PHE A 347 -1.20 -12.69 -16.00
CA PHE A 347 -0.07 -11.92 -15.53
C PHE A 347 1.24 -12.54 -15.97
N ARG A 348 2.20 -11.70 -16.38
CA ARG A 348 3.60 -12.02 -16.52
C ARG A 348 4.41 -11.09 -15.65
N TYR A 349 5.03 -11.66 -14.63
CA TYR A 349 5.78 -10.90 -13.64
C TYR A 349 6.98 -11.70 -13.15
N LYS A 350 8.14 -11.04 -13.08
CA LYS A 350 9.36 -11.61 -12.50
C LYS A 350 10.07 -10.55 -11.66
N TRP A 351 10.55 -10.94 -10.51
CA TRP A 351 11.49 -10.14 -9.75
C TRP A 351 12.82 -10.03 -10.52
N SER A 352 13.44 -8.86 -10.50
CA SER A 352 14.76 -8.64 -11.09
C SER A 352 15.86 -9.13 -10.15
N SER A 353 17.09 -9.25 -10.64
CA SER A 353 18.25 -9.52 -9.79
C SER A 353 18.49 -8.44 -8.74
N ASP A 354 18.13 -7.19 -9.05
CA ASP A 354 18.17 -6.05 -8.14
C ASP A 354 17.17 -6.23 -6.98
N ASP A 355 15.93 -6.64 -7.28
CA ASP A 355 14.90 -6.94 -6.29
C ASP A 355 15.32 -8.09 -5.36
N VAL A 356 15.92 -9.15 -5.92
CA VAL A 356 16.43 -10.30 -5.14
C VAL A 356 17.60 -9.90 -4.25
N ALA A 357 18.52 -9.06 -4.74
CA ALA A 357 19.64 -8.54 -3.94
C ALA A 357 19.13 -7.67 -2.79
N GLN A 358 18.10 -6.87 -3.03
CA GLN A 358 17.45 -6.06 -2.00
C GLN A 358 16.77 -6.93 -0.94
N ALA A 359 16.02 -7.98 -1.33
CA ALA A 359 15.40 -8.92 -0.41
C ALA A 359 16.40 -9.66 0.46
N LYS A 360 17.53 -10.09 -0.11
CA LYS A 360 18.65 -10.68 0.63
C LYS A 360 19.13 -9.73 1.73
N HIS A 361 19.39 -8.48 1.38
CA HIS A 361 19.85 -7.49 2.33
C HIS A 361 18.81 -7.14 3.40
N MET A 362 17.51 -7.07 3.04
CA MET A 362 16.42 -6.94 4.01
C MET A 362 16.44 -8.08 5.05
N GLN A 363 16.63 -9.30 4.59
CA GLN A 363 16.70 -10.47 5.45
C GLN A 363 17.93 -10.44 6.37
N GLU A 364 19.12 -10.12 5.84
CA GLU A 364 20.35 -9.98 6.63
C GLU A 364 20.21 -8.89 7.70
N THR A 365 19.63 -7.75 7.34
CA THR A 365 19.32 -6.66 8.28
C THR A 365 18.35 -7.13 9.36
N SER A 366 17.29 -7.82 8.96
CA SER A 366 16.28 -8.38 9.87
C SER A 366 16.90 -9.33 10.87
N GLN A 367 17.76 -10.25 10.42
CA GLN A 367 18.47 -11.17 11.29
C GLN A 367 19.43 -10.46 12.25
N ALA A 368 20.12 -9.41 11.81
CA ALA A 368 20.97 -8.60 12.67
C ALA A 368 20.18 -7.91 13.78
N ILE A 369 19.01 -7.33 13.46
CA ILE A 369 18.12 -6.72 14.46
C ILE A 369 17.62 -7.78 15.46
N LEU A 370 17.15 -8.94 14.98
CA LEU A 370 16.65 -10.03 15.84
C LEU A 370 17.74 -10.57 16.78
N LYS A 371 18.95 -10.70 16.28
CA LYS A 371 20.11 -11.10 17.09
C LYS A 371 20.42 -10.08 18.19
N GLN A 372 20.40 -8.79 17.85
CA GLN A 372 20.62 -7.69 18.80
C GLN A 372 19.51 -7.61 19.87
N LEU A 373 18.28 -7.97 19.51
CA LEU A 373 17.13 -8.05 20.42
C LEU A 373 17.27 -9.17 21.46
N GLY A 374 18.01 -10.23 21.16
CA GLY A 374 18.03 -11.45 21.99
C GLY A 374 16.67 -12.16 22.05
N GLY A 375 15.83 -11.97 21.04
CA GLY A 375 14.52 -12.62 20.94
C GLY A 375 14.60 -14.04 20.37
N ILE A 376 13.53 -14.81 20.56
CA ILE A 376 13.36 -16.12 19.93
C ILE A 376 12.73 -15.89 18.56
N PRO A 377 13.43 -16.13 17.43
CA PRO A 377 12.89 -15.86 16.10
C PRO A 377 11.65 -16.70 15.81
N LEU A 378 10.62 -16.06 15.23
CA LEU A 378 9.39 -16.71 14.75
C LEU A 378 9.46 -17.07 13.27
N ILE A 379 10.34 -16.40 12.51
CA ILE A 379 10.54 -16.61 11.08
C ILE A 379 11.98 -17.05 10.86
N GLN A 380 12.15 -18.18 10.19
CA GLN A 380 13.46 -18.66 9.79
C GLN A 380 13.93 -17.93 8.52
N PRO A 381 15.24 -17.65 8.39
CA PRO A 381 15.78 -17.10 7.16
C PRO A 381 15.47 -17.99 5.96
N ALA A 382 15.05 -17.40 4.87
CA ALA A 382 14.82 -18.07 3.60
C ALA A 382 16.09 -18.04 2.74
N GLY A 383 16.32 -19.06 1.95
CA GLY A 383 17.48 -19.18 1.09
C GLY A 383 17.28 -18.63 -0.33
N PRO A 384 18.31 -18.72 -1.18
CA PRO A 384 18.23 -18.25 -2.56
C PRO A 384 17.20 -19.00 -3.41
N GLU A 385 16.85 -20.23 -3.05
CA GLU A 385 15.86 -21.06 -3.72
C GLU A 385 14.43 -20.47 -3.65
N THR A 386 14.19 -19.59 -2.69
CA THR A 386 12.93 -18.84 -2.52
C THR A 386 13.13 -17.34 -2.75
N ASN A 387 14.20 -16.92 -3.44
CA ASN A 387 14.57 -15.52 -3.58
C ASN A 387 14.63 -14.76 -2.25
N TYR A 388 15.16 -15.41 -1.20
CA TYR A 388 15.25 -14.86 0.16
C TYR A 388 13.90 -14.47 0.76
N GLY A 389 12.86 -15.24 0.46
CA GLY A 389 11.52 -15.03 1.00
C GLY A 389 10.69 -14.00 0.25
N LEU A 390 11.14 -13.54 -0.92
CA LEU A 390 10.27 -12.76 -1.81
C LEU A 390 9.09 -13.62 -2.22
N ASP A 391 7.92 -13.18 -1.81
CA ASP A 391 6.67 -13.81 -2.19
C ASP A 391 6.45 -13.75 -3.71
N LYS A 392 5.51 -14.57 -4.20
CA LYS A 392 5.07 -14.44 -5.58
C LYS A 392 4.54 -13.02 -5.80
N PRO A 393 4.82 -12.40 -6.96
CA PRO A 393 4.27 -11.10 -7.31
C PRO A 393 2.74 -11.07 -7.14
N GLY A 394 2.22 -9.91 -6.71
CA GLY A 394 0.81 -9.74 -6.37
C GLY A 394 0.44 -10.06 -4.93
N LYS A 395 1.42 -10.31 -4.06
CA LYS A 395 1.22 -10.45 -2.61
C LYS A 395 1.69 -9.25 -1.79
N GLY A 396 2.44 -8.34 -2.41
CA GLY A 396 2.93 -7.11 -1.79
C GLY A 396 1.83 -6.10 -1.51
N ILE A 397 0.68 -6.25 -2.16
CA ILE A 397 -0.50 -5.37 -2.06
C ILE A 397 -0.20 -3.89 -2.34
N HIS A 398 0.92 -3.61 -2.99
CA HIS A 398 1.33 -2.27 -3.41
C HIS A 398 1.49 -2.18 -4.93
N GLU A 399 0.73 -3.00 -5.67
CA GLU A 399 0.77 -3.02 -7.14
C GLU A 399 0.43 -1.65 -7.71
N VAL A 400 1.28 -1.18 -8.61
CA VAL A 400 1.14 0.10 -9.32
C VAL A 400 1.62 -0.02 -10.77
N GLY A 401 1.44 1.03 -11.57
CA GLY A 401 1.80 1.05 -12.98
C GLY A 401 0.61 0.68 -13.87
N THR A 402 0.76 -0.12 -14.90
CA THR A 402 -0.27 -0.60 -15.86
C THR A 402 -0.96 0.47 -16.72
N VAL A 403 -1.21 1.69 -16.25
CA VAL A 403 -1.79 2.81 -17.02
C VAL A 403 -0.97 4.08 -16.73
N ARG A 404 0.34 3.96 -16.83
CA ARG A 404 1.30 4.97 -16.39
C ARG A 404 1.12 6.35 -17.03
N MET A 405 1.45 7.39 -16.26
CA MET A 405 1.58 8.76 -16.77
C MET A 405 2.90 8.95 -17.55
N GLY A 406 2.87 9.86 -18.55
CA GLY A 406 4.04 10.30 -19.30
C GLY A 406 3.70 11.42 -20.25
N ASN A 407 4.72 12.21 -20.65
CA ASN A 407 4.53 13.34 -21.57
C ASN A 407 4.48 12.94 -23.05
N ASP A 408 4.88 11.71 -23.37
CA ASP A 408 4.90 11.18 -24.75
C ASP A 408 3.76 10.18 -24.91
N ALA A 409 2.75 10.54 -25.71
CA ALA A 409 1.59 9.70 -26.01
C ALA A 409 1.94 8.35 -26.67
N LYS A 410 3.14 8.20 -27.22
CA LYS A 410 3.64 6.94 -27.78
C LYS A 410 4.19 5.98 -26.71
N LYS A 411 4.46 6.49 -25.50
CA LYS A 411 5.11 5.75 -24.42
C LYS A 411 4.27 5.64 -23.16
N ALA A 412 3.15 6.34 -23.11
CA ALA A 412 2.28 6.36 -21.94
C ALA A 412 0.81 6.53 -22.34
N PRO A 413 -0.12 5.84 -21.67
CA PRO A 413 -1.57 6.01 -21.84
C PRO A 413 -2.07 7.39 -21.40
N LEU A 414 -1.47 7.95 -20.35
CA LEU A 414 -1.94 9.16 -19.69
C LEU A 414 -0.91 10.28 -19.75
N ASN A 415 -1.41 11.52 -19.81
CA ASN A 415 -0.59 12.70 -19.61
C ASN A 415 -0.26 12.92 -18.12
N ASN A 416 0.44 13.99 -17.80
CA ASN A 416 0.86 14.33 -16.43
C ASN A 416 -0.30 14.74 -15.48
N TRP A 417 -1.54 14.79 -15.97
CA TRP A 417 -2.75 15.07 -15.18
C TRP A 417 -3.63 13.83 -14.95
N GLY A 418 -3.17 12.65 -15.35
CA GLY A 418 -3.99 11.44 -15.30
C GLY A 418 -5.08 11.38 -16.37
N GLN A 419 -5.06 12.27 -17.36
CA GLN A 419 -5.98 12.32 -18.50
C GLN A 419 -5.46 11.44 -19.63
N ALA A 420 -6.31 10.66 -20.27
CA ALA A 420 -5.93 9.85 -21.42
C ALA A 420 -5.50 10.71 -22.60
N HIS A 421 -4.41 10.33 -23.29
CA HIS A 421 -3.91 11.05 -24.46
C HIS A 421 -4.88 10.97 -25.64
N ASP A 422 -5.57 9.85 -25.80
CA ASP A 422 -6.44 9.55 -26.95
C ASP A 422 -7.96 9.65 -26.64
N CYS A 423 -8.31 10.00 -25.38
CA CYS A 423 -9.70 10.20 -24.96
C CYS A 423 -9.76 11.32 -23.92
N LYS A 424 -10.04 12.54 -24.35
CA LYS A 424 -9.87 13.75 -23.52
C LYS A 424 -10.78 13.84 -22.29
N ASN A 425 -11.91 13.15 -22.29
CA ASN A 425 -12.84 13.13 -21.17
C ASN A 425 -12.76 11.85 -20.32
N LEU A 426 -11.65 11.11 -20.45
CA LEU A 426 -11.29 9.98 -19.60
C LEU A 426 -10.10 10.33 -18.71
N PHE A 427 -10.25 10.08 -17.41
CA PHE A 427 -9.21 10.26 -16.39
C PHE A 427 -9.02 8.97 -15.60
N VAL A 428 -7.80 8.73 -15.13
CA VAL A 428 -7.47 7.62 -14.23
C VAL A 428 -6.82 8.17 -12.96
N THR A 429 -7.26 7.70 -11.77
CA THR A 429 -6.87 8.32 -10.48
C THR A 429 -6.53 7.29 -9.39
N ASP A 430 -6.06 6.11 -9.75
CA ASP A 430 -5.62 5.06 -8.82
C ASP A 430 -4.13 4.75 -8.96
N GLY A 431 -3.67 3.64 -8.38
CA GLY A 431 -2.27 3.23 -8.43
C GLY A 431 -1.75 2.90 -9.83
N SER A 432 -2.63 2.66 -10.80
CA SER A 432 -2.24 2.34 -12.17
C SER A 432 -1.49 3.48 -12.88
N VAL A 433 -1.69 4.73 -12.43
CA VAL A 433 -1.08 5.92 -13.03
C VAL A 433 0.41 6.08 -12.72
N PHE A 434 0.95 5.30 -11.80
CA PHE A 434 2.33 5.44 -11.35
C PHE A 434 3.32 5.16 -12.49
N THR A 435 4.26 6.08 -12.69
CA THR A 435 5.41 5.89 -13.59
C THR A 435 6.44 4.98 -12.92
N GLN A 436 6.67 5.20 -11.63
CA GLN A 436 7.59 4.43 -10.80
C GLN A 436 7.15 4.50 -9.34
N GLN A 437 7.19 3.38 -8.62
CA GLN A 437 6.96 3.34 -7.18
C GLN A 437 8.24 3.70 -6.40
N SER A 438 8.06 4.13 -5.15
CA SER A 438 9.14 4.18 -4.14
C SER A 438 9.02 2.98 -3.18
N GLU A 439 9.88 2.95 -2.17
CA GLU A 439 9.75 2.03 -1.04
C GLU A 439 8.55 2.33 -0.14
N LYS A 440 7.93 3.51 -0.29
CA LYS A 440 6.83 3.98 0.56
C LYS A 440 5.48 3.42 0.12
N ASN A 441 4.57 3.23 1.07
CA ASN A 441 3.21 2.78 0.81
C ASN A 441 2.50 3.76 -0.15
N PRO A 442 1.81 3.28 -1.22
CA PRO A 442 1.41 4.15 -2.34
C PRO A 442 0.19 5.03 -2.07
N THR A 443 -0.67 4.68 -1.09
CA THR A 443 -2.01 5.29 -0.90
C THR A 443 -1.97 6.81 -0.77
N TRP A 444 -1.02 7.35 -0.01
CA TRP A 444 -0.90 8.81 0.18
C TRP A 444 -0.60 9.55 -1.13
N THR A 445 0.27 8.97 -1.97
CA THR A 445 0.57 9.52 -3.30
C THR A 445 -0.62 9.38 -4.25
N ILE A 446 -1.37 8.26 -4.19
CA ILE A 446 -2.62 8.09 -4.94
C ILE A 446 -3.62 9.20 -4.59
N LEU A 447 -3.83 9.48 -3.31
CA LEU A 447 -4.73 10.54 -2.85
C LEU A 447 -4.30 11.94 -3.34
N ALA A 448 -3.00 12.25 -3.26
CA ALA A 448 -2.46 13.53 -3.72
C ALA A 448 -2.64 13.71 -5.24
N LEU A 449 -2.34 12.67 -6.04
CA LEU A 449 -2.54 12.68 -7.48
C LEU A 449 -4.03 12.78 -7.85
N ALA A 450 -4.90 12.03 -7.17
CA ALA A 450 -6.35 12.09 -7.39
C ALA A 450 -6.92 13.49 -7.11
N MET A 451 -6.47 14.14 -6.04
CA MET A 451 -6.86 15.52 -5.71
C MET A 451 -6.38 16.50 -6.77
N ARG A 452 -5.13 16.34 -7.25
CA ARG A 452 -4.56 17.15 -8.33
C ARG A 452 -5.36 16.99 -9.64
N THR A 453 -5.68 15.76 -10.01
CA THR A 453 -6.50 15.45 -11.19
C THR A 453 -7.90 16.06 -11.07
N ALA A 454 -8.53 15.98 -9.90
CA ALA A 454 -9.85 16.55 -9.66
C ALA A 454 -9.87 18.08 -9.82
N GLU A 455 -8.88 18.79 -9.28
CA GLU A 455 -8.76 20.25 -9.46
C GLU A 455 -8.53 20.63 -10.94
N TYR A 456 -7.67 19.87 -11.64
CA TYR A 456 -7.45 20.06 -13.07
C TYR A 456 -8.75 19.83 -13.88
N LEU A 457 -9.48 18.75 -13.60
CA LEU A 457 -10.75 18.48 -14.27
C LEU A 457 -11.78 19.60 -14.06
N ILE A 458 -11.88 20.13 -12.83
CA ILE A 458 -12.78 21.26 -12.53
C ILE A 458 -12.41 22.49 -13.35
N ASP A 459 -11.12 22.80 -13.47
CA ASP A 459 -10.63 23.91 -14.28
C ASP A 459 -10.91 23.70 -15.79
N GLN A 460 -10.64 22.50 -16.31
CA GLN A 460 -10.89 22.17 -17.72
C GLN A 460 -12.40 22.22 -18.06
N ARG A 461 -13.27 21.79 -17.17
CA ARG A 461 -14.72 21.91 -17.35
C ARG A 461 -15.20 23.36 -17.37
N LYS A 462 -14.64 24.23 -16.50
CA LYS A 462 -14.95 25.68 -16.55
C LYS A 462 -14.53 26.30 -17.87
N LYS A 463 -13.46 25.81 -18.48
CA LYS A 463 -12.92 26.24 -19.78
C LYS A 463 -13.59 25.53 -20.97
N GLN A 464 -14.54 24.63 -20.73
CA GLN A 464 -15.24 23.82 -21.75
C GLN A 464 -14.30 22.96 -22.62
N ASN A 465 -13.18 22.51 -22.04
CA ASN A 465 -12.19 21.67 -22.72
C ASN A 465 -12.48 20.16 -22.54
N VAL A 466 -13.36 19.79 -21.59
CA VAL A 466 -13.80 18.42 -21.29
C VAL A 466 -15.26 18.39 -20.85
#